data_132fd0598688b90f32438d405bfcb128
#
_entry.id   132fd0598688b90f32438d405bfcb128
#
_cell.length_a   1.000
_cell.length_b   1.000
_cell.length_c   1.000
_cell.angle_alpha   90.00
_cell.angle_beta   90.00
_cell.angle_gamma   90.00
#
_symmetry.space_group_name_H-M   'P 1'
#
loop_
_entity.id
_entity.type
_entity.pdbx_description
1 polymer ?
#
loop_
_entity_poly.entity_id
_entity_poly.type
_entity_poly.pdbx_seq_one_letter_code
_entity_poly.pdbx_strand_id
1 'polypeptide(L)'
;MLPCGVNTEGTEDMASRELGFGSLGLFSDEVFSSTDLNRRSGEVLNRARSGPVTIARNNERFALLRRDQAAGLIQGLAQLKEVIELFEGAMSAKAGLKPPASMVWTTHLNEDDSRSMINEVLAACARASTVNDWSAVGDLIHEWKESAAVIHSGVLRRSTAEPSDEQLVPDPASDGGMEGCA
;
A
#
# COMPACT_ATOMS: atom_id res chain seq x y z
N MET A 1 38.64 13.73 -52.91
CA MET A 1 37.25 14.18 -53.00
C MET A 1 36.39 13.08 -52.39
N LEU A 2 36.02 13.28 -51.14
CA LEU A 2 35.09 12.44 -50.37
C LEU A 2 33.73 13.14 -50.33
N PRO A 3 32.62 12.39 -50.28
CA PRO A 3 31.50 12.87 -49.51
C PRO A 3 31.21 11.95 -48.31
N CYS A 4 31.19 12.53 -47.13
CA CYS A 4 30.57 12.02 -45.91
C CYS A 4 29.07 11.86 -46.10
N GLY A 5 28.59 10.63 -46.04
CA GLY A 5 27.18 10.37 -45.73
C GLY A 5 27.05 10.21 -44.23
N VAL A 6 26.39 11.16 -43.56
CA VAL A 6 26.01 11.05 -42.15
C VAL A 6 24.65 10.35 -42.11
N ASN A 7 24.62 9.09 -41.68
CA ASN A 7 23.41 8.36 -41.32
C ASN A 7 22.90 8.92 -39.98
N THR A 8 21.79 9.67 -40.02
CA THR A 8 20.98 10.08 -38.87
C THR A 8 19.77 9.16 -38.72
N GLU A 9 20.00 7.87 -38.56
CA GLU A 9 18.97 6.90 -38.15
C GLU A 9 19.47 6.25 -36.85
N GLY A 10 18.95 6.65 -35.71
CA GLY A 10 19.28 5.98 -34.47
C GLY A 10 19.12 6.71 -33.17
N THR A 11 18.48 7.88 -33.13
CA THR A 11 18.40 8.68 -31.88
C THR A 11 17.02 8.77 -31.23
N GLU A 12 15.97 8.18 -31.80
CA GLU A 12 14.61 8.27 -31.21
C GLU A 12 14.17 7.03 -30.41
N ASP A 13 14.93 5.93 -30.41
CA ASP A 13 14.53 4.67 -29.75
C ASP A 13 15.16 4.46 -28.35
N MET A 14 16.07 5.32 -27.91
CA MET A 14 16.72 5.19 -26.61
C MET A 14 15.98 5.88 -25.44
N ALA A 15 15.16 6.88 -25.71
CA ALA A 15 14.49 7.64 -24.66
C ALA A 15 13.28 6.90 -24.05
N SER A 16 12.72 5.93 -24.76
CA SER A 16 11.55 5.15 -24.30
C SER A 16 11.90 3.92 -23.46
N ARG A 17 13.17 3.53 -23.41
CA ARG A 17 13.62 2.32 -22.69
C ARG A 17 14.02 2.53 -21.24
N GLU A 18 14.27 3.77 -20.81
CA GLU A 18 14.87 4.01 -19.47
C GLU A 18 13.89 4.20 -18.34
N LEU A 19 12.59 4.36 -18.55
CA LEU A 19 11.63 4.59 -17.47
C LEU A 19 10.87 3.36 -16.98
N GLY A 20 11.19 2.14 -17.44
CA GLY A 20 10.59 0.92 -16.87
C GLY A 20 9.06 0.83 -16.97
N PHE A 21 8.38 1.76 -17.64
CA PHE A 21 6.93 1.76 -17.84
C PHE A 21 6.43 0.69 -18.80
N GLY A 22 7.33 0.01 -19.50
CA GLY A 22 7.00 -1.11 -20.38
C GLY A 22 6.47 -2.35 -19.66
N SER A 23 6.62 -2.41 -18.32
CA SER A 23 6.19 -3.54 -17.50
C SER A 23 4.75 -3.43 -16.96
N LEU A 24 4.11 -2.27 -17.06
CA LEU A 24 2.76 -2.09 -16.50
C LEU A 24 1.64 -2.65 -17.39
N GLY A 25 1.97 -3.21 -18.59
CA GLY A 25 0.97 -3.81 -19.48
C GLY A 25 -0.14 -2.84 -19.93
N LEU A 26 0.00 -1.54 -19.62
CA LEU A 26 -1.00 -0.52 -19.95
C LEU A 26 -1.00 -0.17 -21.43
N PHE A 27 0.12 -0.41 -22.11
CA PHE A 27 0.29 -0.16 -23.53
C PHE A 27 0.55 -1.49 -24.22
N SER A 28 -0.54 -2.09 -24.72
CA SER A 28 -0.43 -3.25 -25.61
C SER A 28 0.12 -2.78 -26.97
N ASP A 29 1.10 -3.48 -27.51
CA ASP A 29 1.57 -3.27 -28.89
C ASP A 29 0.48 -3.61 -29.93
N GLU A 30 -0.61 -4.24 -29.49
CA GLU A 30 -1.73 -4.64 -30.32
C GLU A 30 -2.74 -3.49 -30.44
N VAL A 31 -2.84 -2.94 -31.65
CA VAL A 31 -3.70 -1.80 -31.95
C VAL A 31 -4.84 -2.25 -32.88
N PHE A 32 -6.06 -2.05 -32.44
CA PHE A 32 -7.27 -2.26 -33.25
C PHE A 32 -7.80 -0.93 -33.74
N SER A 33 -8.33 -0.90 -34.97
CA SER A 33 -9.05 0.28 -35.45
C SER A 33 -10.46 0.34 -34.86
N SER A 34 -11.08 1.52 -34.87
CA SER A 34 -12.51 1.66 -34.54
C SER A 34 -13.41 0.85 -35.46
N THR A 35 -12.98 0.58 -36.72
CA THR A 35 -13.67 -0.29 -37.65
C THR A 35 -13.60 -1.77 -37.21
N ASP A 36 -12.45 -2.20 -36.67
CA ASP A 36 -12.30 -3.54 -36.12
C ASP A 36 -13.18 -3.74 -34.90
N LEU A 37 -13.26 -2.74 -34.01
CA LEU A 37 -14.17 -2.79 -32.87
C LEU A 37 -15.64 -2.95 -33.30
N ASN A 38 -16.07 -2.30 -34.40
CA ASN A 38 -17.43 -2.44 -34.90
C ASN A 38 -17.69 -3.80 -35.58
N ARG A 39 -16.72 -4.30 -36.36
CA ARG A 39 -16.90 -5.52 -37.17
C ARG A 39 -16.57 -6.80 -36.41
N ARG A 40 -15.63 -6.73 -35.45
CA ARG A 40 -15.08 -7.87 -34.73
C ARG A 40 -15.08 -7.63 -33.22
N SER A 41 -16.14 -7.01 -32.70
CA SER A 41 -16.25 -6.62 -31.27
C SER A 41 -15.96 -7.80 -30.33
N GLY A 42 -16.43 -9.00 -30.64
CA GLY A 42 -16.20 -10.19 -29.82
C GLY A 42 -14.73 -10.56 -29.71
N GLU A 43 -13.94 -10.44 -30.80
CA GLU A 43 -12.51 -10.68 -30.81
C GLU A 43 -11.76 -9.64 -29.98
N VAL A 44 -12.08 -8.35 -30.17
CA VAL A 44 -11.48 -7.24 -29.42
C VAL A 44 -11.77 -7.36 -27.92
N LEU A 45 -13.01 -7.68 -27.56
CA LEU A 45 -13.40 -7.90 -26.16
C LEU A 45 -12.73 -9.14 -25.55
N ASN A 46 -12.58 -10.23 -26.32
CA ASN A 46 -11.86 -11.40 -25.85
C ASN A 46 -10.40 -11.08 -25.60
N ARG A 47 -9.79 -10.27 -26.45
CA ARG A 47 -8.40 -9.82 -26.24
C ARG A 47 -8.27 -8.92 -24.99
N ALA A 48 -9.24 -8.02 -24.77
CA ALA A 48 -9.28 -7.17 -23.59
C ALA A 48 -9.45 -7.94 -22.25
N ARG A 49 -9.83 -9.23 -22.29
CA ARG A 49 -9.82 -10.09 -21.09
C ARG A 49 -8.41 -10.44 -20.64
N SER A 50 -7.48 -10.59 -21.58
CA SER A 50 -6.09 -10.97 -21.29
C SER A 50 -5.21 -9.77 -20.92
N GLY A 51 -5.60 -8.55 -21.31
CA GLY A 51 -4.86 -7.33 -21.03
C GLY A 51 -5.47 -6.12 -21.73
N PRO A 52 -4.97 -4.91 -21.45
CA PRO A 52 -5.42 -3.68 -22.10
C PRO A 52 -5.25 -3.76 -23.62
N VAL A 53 -6.20 -3.21 -24.36
CA VAL A 53 -6.19 -3.15 -25.80
C VAL A 53 -6.24 -1.68 -26.25
N THR A 54 -5.40 -1.32 -27.22
CA THR A 54 -5.41 0.02 -27.81
C THR A 54 -6.38 0.08 -28.98
N ILE A 55 -7.32 1.01 -28.96
CA ILE A 55 -8.24 1.31 -30.04
C ILE A 55 -7.82 2.63 -30.71
N ALA A 56 -7.45 2.59 -31.96
CA ALA A 56 -7.08 3.78 -32.73
C ALA A 56 -8.28 4.30 -33.53
N ARG A 57 -8.53 5.61 -33.43
CA ARG A 57 -9.53 6.33 -34.24
C ARG A 57 -8.95 7.68 -34.63
N ASN A 58 -8.79 7.90 -35.92
CA ASN A 58 -8.08 9.09 -36.45
C ASN A 58 -6.68 9.21 -35.82
N ASN A 59 -6.39 10.35 -35.18
CA ASN A 59 -5.13 10.59 -34.47
C ASN A 59 -5.22 10.32 -32.95
N GLU A 60 -6.33 9.73 -32.48
CA GLU A 60 -6.56 9.47 -31.07
C GLU A 60 -6.37 7.98 -30.77
N ARG A 61 -5.89 7.69 -29.58
CA ARG A 61 -5.77 6.34 -29.05
C ARG A 61 -6.55 6.22 -27.76
N PHE A 62 -7.33 5.16 -27.67
CA PHE A 62 -8.16 4.83 -26.52
C PHE A 62 -7.68 3.51 -25.92
N ALA A 63 -7.72 3.38 -24.62
CA ALA A 63 -7.48 2.11 -23.95
C ALA A 63 -8.81 1.43 -23.60
N LEU A 64 -8.96 0.18 -24.02
CA LEU A 64 -10.07 -0.67 -23.61
C LEU A 64 -9.56 -1.64 -22.55
N LEU A 65 -10.09 -1.53 -21.33
CA LEU A 65 -9.75 -2.36 -20.18
C LEU A 65 -11.02 -3.00 -19.61
N ARG A 66 -10.85 -4.11 -18.92
CA ARG A 66 -11.92 -4.61 -18.06
C ARG A 66 -12.15 -3.62 -16.92
N ARG A 67 -13.41 -3.56 -16.46
CA ARG A 67 -13.80 -2.63 -15.37
C ARG A 67 -13.02 -2.87 -14.08
N ASP A 68 -12.78 -4.13 -13.73
CA ASP A 68 -12.00 -4.50 -12.54
C ASP A 68 -10.53 -4.08 -12.64
N GLN A 69 -9.91 -4.19 -13.84
CA GLN A 69 -8.55 -3.68 -14.07
C GLN A 69 -8.50 -2.15 -13.91
N ALA A 70 -9.45 -1.43 -14.49
CA ALA A 70 -9.52 0.02 -14.33
C ALA A 70 -9.76 0.44 -12.88
N ALA A 71 -10.65 -0.27 -12.16
CA ALA A 71 -10.92 -0.03 -10.75
C ALA A 71 -9.66 -0.26 -9.89
N GLY A 72 -8.90 -1.34 -10.13
CA GLY A 72 -7.65 -1.61 -9.43
C GLY A 72 -6.59 -0.53 -9.64
N LEU A 73 -6.47 0.01 -10.87
CA LEU A 73 -5.55 1.11 -11.15
C LEU A 73 -5.92 2.39 -10.39
N ILE A 74 -7.22 2.74 -10.36
CA ILE A 74 -7.71 3.93 -9.64
C ILE A 74 -7.51 3.75 -8.14
N GLN A 75 -7.82 2.57 -7.60
CA GLN A 75 -7.60 2.25 -6.20
C GLN A 75 -6.11 2.30 -5.86
N GLY A 76 -5.24 1.75 -6.70
CA GLY A 76 -3.80 1.78 -6.52
C GLY A 76 -3.25 3.20 -6.42
N LEU A 77 -3.70 4.12 -7.27
CA LEU A 77 -3.31 5.53 -7.20
C LEU A 77 -3.76 6.19 -5.89
N ALA A 78 -4.97 5.89 -5.42
CA ALA A 78 -5.47 6.42 -4.15
C ALA A 78 -4.64 5.91 -2.96
N GLN A 79 -4.36 4.61 -2.93
CA GLN A 79 -3.53 3.99 -1.88
C GLN A 79 -2.08 4.49 -1.91
N LEU A 80 -1.51 4.65 -3.10
CA LEU A 80 -0.15 5.19 -3.25
C LEU A 80 -0.04 6.61 -2.67
N LYS A 81 -1.05 7.45 -2.88
CA LYS A 81 -1.11 8.78 -2.26
C LYS A 81 -1.09 8.68 -0.74
N GLU A 82 -1.91 7.81 -0.16
CA GLU A 82 -1.97 7.60 1.29
C GLU A 82 -0.64 7.07 1.85
N VAL A 83 0.02 6.16 1.14
CA VAL A 83 1.35 5.66 1.50
C VAL A 83 2.41 6.77 1.48
N ILE A 84 2.38 7.66 0.49
CA ILE A 84 3.30 8.80 0.43
C ILE A 84 3.07 9.74 1.62
N GLU A 85 1.82 10.08 1.93
CA GLU A 85 1.47 10.90 3.10
C GLU A 85 1.90 10.23 4.42
N LEU A 86 1.80 8.89 4.50
CA LEU A 86 2.25 8.12 5.65
C LEU A 86 3.75 8.25 5.87
N PHE A 87 4.54 8.10 4.81
CA PHE A 87 6.00 8.26 4.90
C PHE A 87 6.39 9.70 5.24
N GLU A 88 5.71 10.69 4.67
CA GLU A 88 5.91 12.08 5.04
C GLU A 88 5.62 12.30 6.53
N GLY A 89 4.53 11.74 7.04
CA GLY A 89 4.17 11.79 8.46
C GLY A 89 5.23 11.16 9.36
N ALA A 90 5.66 9.94 9.03
CA ALA A 90 6.67 9.22 9.80
C ALA A 90 8.04 9.92 9.79
N MET A 91 8.47 10.46 8.65
CA MET A 91 9.70 11.23 8.52
C MET A 91 9.65 12.54 9.29
N SER A 92 8.52 13.25 9.23
CA SER A 92 8.30 14.48 9.97
C SER A 92 8.33 14.24 11.47
N ALA A 93 7.66 13.19 11.96
CA ALA A 93 7.69 12.79 13.35
C ALA A 93 9.12 12.50 13.83
N LYS A 94 9.90 11.74 13.05
CA LYS A 94 11.30 11.43 13.36
C LYS A 94 12.20 12.67 13.37
N ALA A 95 11.93 13.64 12.51
CA ALA A 95 12.67 14.92 12.46
C ALA A 95 12.21 15.95 13.51
N GLY A 96 11.22 15.63 14.34
CA GLY A 96 10.60 16.57 15.27
C GLY A 96 9.82 17.69 14.59
N LEU A 97 9.42 17.50 13.34
CA LEU A 97 8.61 18.42 12.54
C LEU A 97 7.13 18.07 12.70
N LYS A 98 6.27 19.05 12.39
CA LYS A 98 4.82 18.81 12.41
C LYS A 98 4.41 18.04 11.15
N PRO A 99 3.84 16.82 11.29
CA PRO A 99 3.34 16.06 10.15
C PRO A 99 2.06 16.69 9.56
N PRO A 100 1.66 16.27 8.35
CA PRO A 100 0.35 16.59 7.79
C PRO A 100 -0.79 16.24 8.77
N ALA A 101 -1.88 16.99 8.73
CA ALA A 101 -3.00 16.80 9.66
C ALA A 101 -3.60 15.37 9.60
N SER A 102 -3.61 14.75 8.42
CA SER A 102 -4.05 13.37 8.20
C SER A 102 -3.14 12.33 8.84
N MET A 103 -1.86 12.69 9.14
CA MET A 103 -0.82 11.78 9.60
C MET A 103 -0.30 12.11 11.03
N VAL A 104 -0.99 12.98 11.76
CA VAL A 104 -0.61 13.32 13.16
C VAL A 104 -0.52 12.09 14.04
N TRP A 105 -1.32 11.07 13.80
CA TRP A 105 -1.32 9.82 14.55
C TRP A 105 0.03 9.08 14.52
N THR A 106 0.85 9.28 13.47
CA THR A 106 2.20 8.68 13.39
C THR A 106 3.13 9.15 14.52
N THR A 107 2.86 10.30 15.11
CA THR A 107 3.64 10.82 16.26
C THR A 107 3.38 10.05 17.56
N HIS A 108 2.35 9.22 17.59
CA HIS A 108 2.02 8.39 18.76
C HIS A 108 2.78 7.06 18.77
N LEU A 109 3.37 6.67 17.66
CA LEU A 109 4.18 5.46 17.52
C LEU A 109 5.61 5.72 18.04
N ASN A 110 6.18 4.75 18.74
CA ASN A 110 7.59 4.76 19.07
C ASN A 110 8.45 4.42 17.82
N GLU A 111 9.77 4.43 17.95
CA GLU A 111 10.69 4.21 16.82
C GLU A 111 10.58 2.80 16.24
N ASP A 112 10.39 1.78 17.09
CA ASP A 112 10.29 0.39 16.66
C ASP A 112 8.95 0.12 15.97
N ASP A 113 7.84 0.64 16.51
CA ASP A 113 6.51 0.55 15.90
C ASP A 113 6.49 1.28 14.56
N SER A 114 7.08 2.47 14.46
CA SER A 114 7.19 3.23 13.21
C SER A 114 7.98 2.46 12.14
N ARG A 115 9.06 1.79 12.54
CA ARG A 115 9.86 0.95 11.64
C ARG A 115 9.10 -0.27 11.17
N SER A 116 8.37 -0.95 12.07
CA SER A 116 7.54 -2.11 11.75
C SER A 116 6.44 -1.71 10.78
N MET A 117 5.71 -0.63 11.06
CA MET A 117 4.69 -0.08 10.19
C MET A 117 5.21 0.17 8.77
N ILE A 118 6.35 0.87 8.63
CA ILE A 118 6.94 1.17 7.33
C ILE A 118 7.26 -0.12 6.57
N ASN A 119 7.88 -1.09 7.22
CA ASN A 119 8.26 -2.36 6.60
C ASN A 119 7.04 -3.17 6.14
N GLU A 120 6.00 -3.23 6.96
CA GLU A 120 4.77 -3.95 6.66
C GLU A 120 4.01 -3.31 5.49
N VAL A 121 3.89 -1.97 5.50
CA VAL A 121 3.24 -1.23 4.40
C VAL A 121 4.00 -1.40 3.10
N LEU A 122 5.34 -1.30 3.10
CA LEU A 122 6.15 -1.55 1.91
C LEU A 122 5.98 -2.97 1.38
N ALA A 123 5.97 -3.98 2.26
CA ALA A 123 5.74 -5.36 1.88
C ALA A 123 4.31 -5.57 1.31
N ALA A 124 3.31 -4.90 1.87
CA ALA A 124 1.94 -4.92 1.36
C ALA A 124 1.86 -4.27 -0.03
N CYS A 125 2.50 -3.11 -0.24
CA CYS A 125 2.58 -2.46 -1.55
C CYS A 125 3.25 -3.35 -2.61
N ALA A 126 4.34 -4.03 -2.26
CA ALA A 126 5.03 -4.94 -3.17
C ALA A 126 4.11 -6.11 -3.60
N ARG A 127 3.33 -6.67 -2.69
CA ARG A 127 2.34 -7.70 -3.02
C ARG A 127 1.19 -7.14 -3.86
N ALA A 128 0.63 -6.00 -3.46
CA ALA A 128 -0.49 -5.35 -4.15
C ALA A 128 -0.16 -5.05 -5.61
N SER A 129 1.06 -4.60 -5.89
CA SER A 129 1.52 -4.27 -7.25
C SER A 129 1.57 -5.48 -8.18
N THR A 130 1.77 -6.70 -7.67
CA THR A 130 1.82 -7.93 -8.49
C THR A 130 0.44 -8.45 -8.87
N VAL A 131 -0.55 -8.28 -8.00
CA VAL A 131 -1.91 -8.81 -8.19
C VAL A 131 -2.92 -7.72 -8.56
N ASN A 132 -2.49 -6.46 -8.55
CA ASN A 132 -3.33 -5.27 -8.77
C ASN A 132 -4.54 -5.20 -7.80
N ASP A 133 -4.33 -5.65 -6.55
CA ASP A 133 -5.30 -5.55 -5.45
C ASP A 133 -4.67 -4.77 -4.29
N TRP A 134 -5.15 -3.57 -4.08
CA TRP A 134 -4.62 -2.61 -3.11
C TRP A 134 -5.43 -2.52 -1.82
N SER A 135 -6.49 -3.32 -1.67
CA SER A 135 -7.36 -3.30 -0.48
C SER A 135 -6.58 -3.55 0.81
N ALA A 136 -5.72 -4.56 0.81
CA ALA A 136 -4.90 -4.92 1.97
C ALA A 136 -3.93 -3.82 2.43
N VAL A 137 -3.53 -2.89 1.55
CA VAL A 137 -2.68 -1.75 1.93
C VAL A 137 -3.49 -0.75 2.77
N GLY A 138 -4.71 -0.43 2.33
CA GLY A 138 -5.60 0.45 3.08
C GLY A 138 -5.99 -0.12 4.44
N ASP A 139 -6.34 -1.40 4.48
CA ASP A 139 -6.69 -2.11 5.72
C ASP A 139 -5.52 -2.07 6.72
N LEU A 140 -4.30 -2.34 6.27
CA LEU A 140 -3.10 -2.30 7.10
C LEU A 140 -2.81 -0.88 7.66
N ILE A 141 -2.94 0.15 6.84
CA ILE A 141 -2.77 1.54 7.30
C ILE A 141 -3.84 1.87 8.36
N HIS A 142 -5.08 1.40 8.15
CA HIS A 142 -6.16 1.57 9.13
C HIS A 142 -5.85 0.88 10.47
N GLU A 143 -5.37 -0.36 10.45
CA GLU A 143 -4.96 -1.12 11.64
C GLU A 143 -3.86 -0.39 12.44
N TRP A 144 -2.86 0.14 11.76
CA TRP A 144 -1.81 0.92 12.41
C TRP A 144 -2.33 2.22 13.02
N LYS A 145 -3.28 2.88 12.37
CA LYS A 145 -3.94 4.08 12.86
C LYS A 145 -4.74 3.80 14.14
N GLU A 146 -5.49 2.69 14.17
CA GLU A 146 -6.20 2.24 15.36
C GLU A 146 -5.23 1.89 16.49
N SER A 147 -4.13 1.19 16.19
CA SER A 147 -3.08 0.86 17.15
C SER A 147 -2.45 2.12 17.76
N ALA A 148 -2.16 3.13 16.95
CA ALA A 148 -1.64 4.40 17.42
C ALA A 148 -2.64 5.15 18.32
N ALA A 149 -3.94 5.06 18.02
CA ALA A 149 -4.99 5.65 18.86
C ALA A 149 -5.05 4.97 20.25
N VAL A 150 -4.92 3.64 20.31
CA VAL A 150 -4.87 2.87 21.56
C VAL A 150 -3.62 3.24 22.38
N ILE A 151 -2.46 3.35 21.75
CA ILE A 151 -1.21 3.79 22.40
C ILE A 151 -1.38 5.20 22.99
N HIS A 152 -1.93 6.11 22.20
CA HIS A 152 -2.17 7.50 22.63
C HIS A 152 -3.14 7.60 23.80
N SER A 153 -4.19 6.78 23.80
CA SER A 153 -5.18 6.76 24.90
C SER A 153 -4.62 6.24 26.23
N GLY A 154 -3.42 5.64 26.24
CA GLY A 154 -2.76 5.08 27.42
C GLY A 154 -3.42 3.80 27.95
N VAL A 155 -4.32 3.17 27.19
CA VAL A 155 -4.97 1.91 27.59
C VAL A 155 -3.94 0.81 27.76
N LEU A 156 -2.95 0.71 26.86
CA LEU A 156 -1.89 -0.29 26.96
C LEU A 156 -0.95 -0.07 28.15
N ARG A 157 -0.70 1.18 28.56
CA ARG A 157 0.14 1.47 29.74
C ARG A 157 -0.47 0.97 31.04
N ARG A 158 -1.79 0.87 31.13
CA ARG A 158 -2.49 0.31 32.31
C ARG A 158 -2.49 -1.21 32.32
N SER A 159 -2.45 -1.83 31.15
CA SER A 159 -2.43 -3.29 31.00
C SER A 159 -1.07 -3.91 31.31
N THR A 160 0.03 -3.16 31.19
CA THR A 160 1.40 -3.59 31.51
C THR A 160 1.87 -3.12 32.90
N ALA A 161 1.06 -2.34 33.61
CA ALA A 161 1.28 -2.14 35.04
C ALA A 161 1.09 -3.50 35.72
N GLU A 162 2.17 -4.02 36.34
CA GLU A 162 2.14 -5.26 37.08
C GLU A 162 0.92 -5.30 38.02
N PRO A 163 0.28 -6.47 38.16
CA PRO A 163 -0.75 -6.60 39.17
C PRO A 163 -0.08 -6.22 40.50
N SER A 164 -0.53 -5.12 41.08
CA SER A 164 -0.15 -4.74 42.46
C SER A 164 -0.38 -5.97 43.31
N ASP A 165 0.64 -6.34 44.10
CA ASP A 165 0.62 -7.40 45.08
C ASP A 165 -0.82 -7.65 45.60
N GLU A 166 -1.36 -8.77 45.14
CA GLU A 166 -2.58 -9.31 45.70
C GLU A 166 -2.20 -9.64 47.13
N GLN A 167 -2.58 -8.75 48.06
CA GLN A 167 -2.45 -9.00 49.48
C GLN A 167 -3.07 -10.37 49.75
N LEU A 168 -2.19 -11.36 50.01
CA LEU A 168 -2.56 -12.68 50.49
C LEU A 168 -3.44 -12.44 51.72
N VAL A 169 -4.75 -12.61 51.55
CA VAL A 169 -5.71 -12.61 52.66
C VAL A 169 -5.27 -13.80 53.53
N PRO A 170 -4.90 -13.55 54.80
CA PRO A 170 -4.49 -14.65 55.67
C PRO A 170 -5.68 -15.62 55.81
N ASP A 171 -5.40 -16.93 55.63
CA ASP A 171 -6.37 -18.00 55.78
C ASP A 171 -6.93 -17.98 57.25
N PRO A 172 -8.22 -17.74 57.47
CA PRO A 172 -8.81 -17.70 58.79
C PRO A 172 -8.88 -19.05 59.51
N ALA A 173 -8.32 -20.13 58.88
CA ALA A 173 -8.40 -21.48 59.43
C ALA A 173 -7.20 -21.92 60.28
N SER A 174 -6.20 -21.08 60.56
CA SER A 174 -5.02 -21.48 61.35
C SER A 174 -5.10 -21.17 62.86
N ASP A 175 -6.28 -20.75 63.38
CA ASP A 175 -6.45 -20.52 64.81
C ASP A 175 -7.32 -21.64 65.46
N GLY A 176 -6.77 -22.86 65.43
CA GLY A 176 -7.33 -24.04 66.11
C GLY A 176 -6.54 -24.34 67.36
N GLY A 177 -6.93 -23.69 68.42
CA GLY A 177 -6.35 -23.84 69.74
C GLY A 177 -6.30 -25.30 70.21
N MET A 178 -5.17 -25.69 70.67
CA MET A 178 -5.03 -26.81 71.60
C MET A 178 -5.06 -26.25 73.01
N GLU A 179 -6.20 -26.33 73.66
CA GLU A 179 -6.26 -26.30 75.15
C GLU A 179 -6.23 -27.73 75.69
N GLY A 180 -5.17 -27.99 76.42
CA GLY A 180 -4.94 -29.24 77.11
C GLY A 180 -5.88 -29.41 78.30
N CYS A 181 -6.19 -30.64 78.55
CA CYS A 181 -6.84 -31.13 79.77
C CYS A 181 -5.79 -31.71 80.70
N ALA A 182 -5.75 -31.20 81.91
CA ALA A 182 -5.15 -31.87 83.08
C ALA A 182 -6.13 -32.80 83.72
#